data_910995ba8c656e55ee2a77cb4dd1da9b
#
_entry.id   910995ba8c656e55ee2a77cb4dd1da9b
#
_cell.length_a   1.000
_cell.length_b   1.000
_cell.length_c   1.000
_cell.angle_alpha   90.00
_cell.angle_beta   90.00
_cell.angle_gamma   90.00
#
_symmetry.space_group_name_H-M   'P 1'
#
loop_
_entity.id
_entity.type
_entity.pdbx_description
1 polymer ?
#
loop_
_entity_poly.entity_id
_entity_poly.type
_entity_poly.pdbx_seq_one_letter_code
_entity_poly.pdbx_strand_id
1 'polypeptide(L)'
;MSNSKLVNYTKLSPNHSGKRTHSIDRITPHCVVGQCSVETLGNIFQNTACEASCNYGIGYDGRVLLCVDEGNRSWCSSSNANDQRAVTIECASDTTAPYTMNSKVYNKLVALCVDICKRNGKTKLLWFGNEDKTLNYSPKSGEMVLTVHRWFANKSCPGDWLYNRLGNLADEVNAQLSGKTTNTEEEEMIKYGAHNTATLAFKKQLITLYNMRIIKTKVDNSNGFGDGTLKAVKEAQRAGNITANGVVNEKTVNVIYHLINDCNWSKDKKIANAKKALG
;
A
#
# COMPACT_ATOMS: atom_id res chain seq x y z
N MET A 1 17.73 -20.06 -4.04
CA MET A 1 17.14 -18.75 -3.67
C MET A 1 17.36 -18.54 -2.19
N SER A 2 17.71 -17.34 -1.78
CA SER A 2 17.89 -16.97 -0.37
C SER A 2 16.69 -16.10 0.06
N ASN A 3 16.29 -16.23 1.33
CA ASN A 3 15.29 -15.34 1.93
C ASN A 3 15.82 -13.92 2.06
N SER A 4 14.92 -12.95 2.24
CA SER A 4 15.24 -11.55 2.43
C SER A 4 16.07 -11.31 3.69
N LYS A 5 17.09 -10.45 3.59
CA LYS A 5 17.85 -9.98 4.76
C LYS A 5 17.08 -8.96 5.60
N LEU A 6 15.93 -8.49 5.15
CA LEU A 6 15.04 -7.60 5.89
C LEU A 6 14.21 -8.32 6.97
N VAL A 7 14.29 -9.65 7.04
CA VAL A 7 13.59 -10.47 8.04
C VAL A 7 14.09 -10.12 9.45
N ASN A 8 13.15 -9.80 10.33
CA ASN A 8 13.39 -9.52 11.75
C ASN A 8 12.90 -10.64 12.67
N TYR A 9 11.97 -11.47 12.18
CA TYR A 9 11.38 -12.55 12.93
C TYR A 9 11.08 -13.74 12.00
N THR A 10 11.39 -14.95 12.45
CA THR A 10 11.13 -16.18 11.69
C THR A 10 10.20 -17.09 12.49
N LYS A 11 9.09 -17.45 11.88
CA LYS A 11 8.18 -18.47 12.38
C LYS A 11 7.58 -19.22 11.21
N LEU A 12 8.22 -20.33 10.84
CA LEU A 12 7.85 -21.08 9.66
C LEU A 12 6.51 -21.79 9.85
N SER A 13 5.60 -21.59 8.91
CA SER A 13 4.30 -22.23 8.84
C SER A 13 4.42 -23.65 8.25
N PRO A 14 3.66 -24.61 8.74
CA PRO A 14 3.52 -25.93 8.11
C PRO A 14 2.66 -25.87 6.81
N ASN A 15 1.94 -24.78 6.57
CA ASN A 15 0.99 -24.63 5.48
C ASN A 15 1.71 -24.18 4.19
N HIS A 16 2.37 -25.10 3.51
CA HIS A 16 3.04 -24.83 2.23
C HIS A 16 3.15 -26.11 1.39
N SER A 17 3.35 -25.97 0.10
CA SER A 17 3.45 -27.10 -0.83
C SER A 17 4.88 -27.53 -1.16
N GLY A 18 5.87 -27.12 -0.36
CA GLY A 18 7.27 -27.37 -0.67
C GLY A 18 7.78 -26.52 -1.82
N LYS A 19 8.80 -26.99 -2.51
CA LYS A 19 9.51 -26.24 -3.54
C LYS A 19 8.58 -25.81 -4.68
N ARG A 20 8.78 -24.57 -5.14
CA ARG A 20 8.10 -24.03 -6.31
C ARG A 20 8.43 -24.81 -7.58
N THR A 21 7.44 -24.95 -8.44
CA THR A 21 7.58 -25.55 -9.77
C THR A 21 7.81 -24.51 -10.87
N HIS A 22 7.80 -23.23 -10.51
CA HIS A 22 8.01 -22.12 -11.44
C HIS A 22 8.99 -21.09 -10.84
N SER A 23 9.71 -20.37 -11.68
CA SER A 23 10.52 -19.21 -11.25
C SER A 23 9.66 -18.09 -10.71
N ILE A 24 10.21 -17.31 -9.77
CA ILE A 24 9.50 -16.16 -9.21
C ILE A 24 9.49 -15.01 -10.20
N ASP A 25 8.30 -14.61 -10.61
CA ASP A 25 8.04 -13.50 -11.54
C ASP A 25 6.80 -12.68 -11.15
N ARG A 26 6.24 -12.95 -9.95
CA ARG A 26 5.11 -12.21 -9.38
C ARG A 26 5.36 -11.84 -7.93
N ILE A 27 4.74 -10.74 -7.50
CA ILE A 27 4.57 -10.38 -6.09
C ILE A 27 3.09 -10.16 -5.86
N THR A 28 2.55 -10.75 -4.78
CA THR A 28 1.15 -10.56 -4.40
C THR A 28 1.09 -10.01 -2.98
N PRO A 29 0.91 -8.68 -2.82
CA PRO A 29 0.67 -8.08 -1.52
C PRO A 29 -0.78 -8.27 -1.08
N HIS A 30 -0.96 -8.51 0.22
CA HIS A 30 -2.25 -8.73 0.89
C HIS A 30 -2.44 -7.75 2.04
N CYS A 31 -3.66 -7.67 2.58
CA CYS A 31 -3.98 -7.04 3.86
C CYS A 31 -4.50 -8.10 4.82
N VAL A 32 -3.93 -8.18 6.02
CA VAL A 32 -4.32 -9.17 7.04
C VAL A 32 -5.58 -8.78 7.82
N VAL A 33 -6.11 -7.58 7.55
CA VAL A 33 -7.31 -7.06 8.25
C VAL A 33 -7.11 -6.99 9.78
N GLY A 34 -5.97 -6.43 10.20
CA GLY A 34 -5.63 -6.24 11.62
C GLY A 34 -4.29 -5.54 11.80
N GLN A 35 -4.17 -4.81 12.91
CA GLN A 35 -2.92 -4.17 13.34
C GLN A 35 -2.01 -5.22 14.02
N CYS A 36 -1.65 -6.26 13.29
CA CYS A 36 -0.91 -7.40 13.79
C CYS A 36 0.58 -7.10 13.98
N SER A 37 1.19 -7.62 15.04
CA SER A 37 2.64 -7.75 15.13
C SER A 37 3.12 -8.95 14.28
N VAL A 38 4.43 -9.05 14.02
CA VAL A 38 5.00 -10.20 13.30
C VAL A 38 4.80 -11.51 14.05
N GLU A 39 4.76 -11.46 15.39
CA GLU A 39 4.48 -12.62 16.23
C GLU A 39 3.03 -13.10 16.05
N THR A 40 2.09 -12.16 16.04
CA THR A 40 0.66 -12.46 15.78
C THR A 40 0.47 -13.03 14.40
N LEU A 41 1.07 -12.43 13.36
CA LEU A 41 1.05 -12.95 11.99
C LEU A 41 1.60 -14.36 11.91
N GLY A 42 2.77 -14.61 12.54
CA GLY A 42 3.36 -15.94 12.60
C GLY A 42 2.47 -16.97 13.30
N ASN A 43 1.74 -16.57 14.34
CA ASN A 43 0.83 -17.44 15.08
C ASN A 43 -0.41 -17.82 14.27
N ILE A 44 -0.98 -16.91 13.51
CA ILE A 44 -2.15 -17.15 12.64
C ILE A 44 -1.89 -18.34 11.71
N PHE A 45 -0.72 -18.40 11.10
CA PHE A 45 -0.38 -19.39 10.09
C PHE A 45 0.24 -20.69 10.65
N GLN A 46 0.30 -20.87 11.98
CA GLN A 46 0.74 -22.15 12.59
C GLN A 46 -0.37 -23.20 12.61
N ASN A 47 -1.63 -22.77 12.60
CA ASN A 47 -2.74 -23.70 12.58
C ASN A 47 -2.90 -24.31 11.19
N THR A 48 -2.76 -25.63 11.08
CA THR A 48 -2.96 -26.34 9.80
C THR A 48 -4.39 -26.26 9.28
N ALA A 49 -5.36 -26.12 10.18
CA ALA A 49 -6.77 -26.01 9.82
C ALA A 49 -7.13 -24.65 9.15
N CYS A 50 -6.24 -23.64 9.21
CA CYS A 50 -6.47 -22.40 8.48
C CYS A 50 -6.19 -22.51 6.97
N GLU A 51 -5.47 -23.56 6.54
CA GLU A 51 -5.11 -23.84 5.15
C GLU A 51 -4.57 -22.60 4.39
N ALA A 52 -3.87 -21.72 5.11
CA ALA A 52 -3.35 -20.47 4.59
C ALA A 52 -1.94 -20.20 5.13
N SER A 53 -1.16 -19.45 4.36
CA SER A 53 0.15 -18.93 4.74
C SER A 53 0.59 -17.84 3.78
N CYS A 54 1.69 -17.16 4.10
CA CYS A 54 2.37 -16.22 3.21
C CYS A 54 3.88 -16.50 3.19
N ASN A 55 4.63 -15.97 2.23
CA ASN A 55 6.08 -16.03 2.32
C ASN A 55 6.58 -15.05 3.39
N TYR A 56 6.13 -13.82 3.34
CA TYR A 56 6.49 -12.77 4.29
C TYR A 56 5.27 -12.14 4.93
N GLY A 57 5.44 -11.66 6.16
CA GLY A 57 4.47 -10.79 6.83
C GLY A 57 5.14 -9.46 7.22
N ILE A 58 4.41 -8.35 7.18
CA ILE A 58 4.88 -7.06 7.66
C ILE A 58 3.98 -6.64 8.82
N GLY A 59 4.56 -6.57 10.03
CA GLY A 59 3.88 -6.12 11.23
C GLY A 59 3.62 -4.61 11.23
N TYR A 60 2.69 -4.15 12.07
CA TYR A 60 2.30 -2.74 12.19
C TYR A 60 3.47 -1.80 12.52
N ASP A 61 4.54 -2.33 13.10
CA ASP A 61 5.78 -1.63 13.45
C ASP A 61 6.81 -1.60 12.31
N GLY A 62 6.53 -2.27 11.18
CA GLY A 62 7.38 -2.38 10.01
C GLY A 62 8.42 -3.50 10.10
N ARG A 63 8.40 -4.37 11.15
CA ARG A 63 9.20 -5.58 11.17
C ARG A 63 8.69 -6.60 10.13
N VAL A 64 9.60 -7.46 9.67
CA VAL A 64 9.31 -8.48 8.65
C VAL A 64 9.37 -9.87 9.26
N LEU A 65 8.30 -10.63 9.07
CA LEU A 65 8.21 -12.07 9.35
C LEU A 65 8.64 -12.86 8.12
N LEU A 66 9.43 -13.93 8.33
CA LEU A 66 9.52 -15.06 7.40
C LEU A 66 8.57 -16.15 7.87
N CYS A 67 7.55 -16.43 7.08
CA CYS A 67 6.50 -17.40 7.37
C CYS A 67 6.63 -18.68 6.52
N VAL A 68 6.97 -18.57 5.25
CA VAL A 68 7.32 -19.66 4.35
C VAL A 68 8.56 -19.26 3.55
N ASP A 69 9.55 -20.15 3.47
CA ASP A 69 10.74 -19.90 2.65
C ASP A 69 10.37 -19.44 1.24
N GLU A 70 11.06 -18.42 0.72
CA GLU A 70 10.74 -17.85 -0.59
C GLU A 70 10.85 -18.87 -1.72
N GLY A 71 11.70 -19.87 -1.57
CA GLY A 71 11.82 -21.00 -2.50
C GLY A 71 10.63 -21.97 -2.48
N ASN A 72 9.75 -21.86 -1.50
CA ASN A 72 8.57 -22.70 -1.33
C ASN A 72 7.28 -21.95 -1.71
N ARG A 73 6.29 -22.70 -2.18
CA ARG A 73 4.95 -22.17 -2.47
C ARG A 73 4.15 -22.01 -1.19
N SER A 74 3.80 -20.78 -0.82
CA SER A 74 2.80 -20.47 0.21
C SER A 74 1.38 -20.72 -0.28
N TRP A 75 0.39 -20.69 0.62
CA TRP A 75 -1.04 -20.80 0.33
C TRP A 75 -1.73 -19.47 0.65
N CYS A 76 -1.66 -18.48 -0.24
CA CYS A 76 -2.05 -17.12 0.08
C CYS A 76 -3.13 -16.54 -0.83
N SER A 77 -3.02 -16.74 -2.14
CA SER A 77 -3.87 -16.05 -3.11
C SER A 77 -5.11 -16.83 -3.55
N SER A 78 -5.36 -18.00 -2.98
CA SER A 78 -6.41 -18.94 -3.46
C SER A 78 -6.16 -19.47 -4.88
N SER A 79 -4.98 -19.25 -5.45
CA SER A 79 -4.58 -19.69 -6.78
C SER A 79 -3.25 -20.42 -6.74
N ASN A 80 -3.28 -21.75 -6.96
CA ASN A 80 -2.06 -22.53 -7.08
C ASN A 80 -1.11 -21.96 -8.15
N ALA A 81 -1.64 -21.65 -9.31
CA ALA A 81 -0.85 -21.13 -10.44
C ALA A 81 -0.18 -19.78 -10.10
N ASN A 82 -0.87 -18.91 -9.39
CA ASN A 82 -0.28 -17.64 -8.93
C ASN A 82 0.76 -17.88 -7.84
N ASP A 83 0.44 -18.67 -6.80
CA ASP A 83 1.32 -18.88 -5.66
C ASP A 83 2.60 -19.66 -6.01
N GLN A 84 2.62 -20.45 -7.09
CA GLN A 84 3.84 -21.03 -7.64
C GLN A 84 4.82 -19.98 -8.18
N ARG A 85 4.32 -18.84 -8.64
CA ARG A 85 5.06 -17.75 -9.27
C ARG A 85 5.28 -16.55 -8.35
N ALA A 86 4.40 -16.36 -7.37
CA ALA A 86 4.35 -15.16 -6.56
C ALA A 86 5.07 -15.30 -5.21
N VAL A 87 5.87 -14.30 -4.85
CA VAL A 87 6.17 -14.05 -3.44
C VAL A 87 4.97 -13.32 -2.84
N THR A 88 4.37 -13.90 -1.82
CA THR A 88 3.17 -13.37 -1.16
C THR A 88 3.53 -12.67 0.14
N ILE A 89 2.90 -11.51 0.39
CA ILE A 89 3.25 -10.63 1.52
C ILE A 89 1.98 -10.21 2.23
N GLU A 90 1.78 -10.66 3.47
CA GLU A 90 0.69 -10.19 4.32
C GLU A 90 1.09 -8.93 5.08
N CYS A 91 0.31 -7.87 4.95
CA CYS A 91 0.60 -6.57 5.52
C CYS A 91 -0.41 -6.22 6.62
N ALA A 92 0.08 -5.77 7.77
CA ALA A 92 -0.78 -5.21 8.82
C ALA A 92 -1.58 -4.02 8.28
N SER A 93 -2.87 -3.97 8.58
CA SER A 93 -3.80 -2.96 8.08
C SER A 93 -4.89 -2.66 9.11
N ASP A 94 -5.73 -1.66 8.84
CA ASP A 94 -6.94 -1.46 9.62
C ASP A 94 -7.91 -2.65 9.48
N THR A 95 -8.80 -2.79 10.46
CA THR A 95 -9.79 -3.88 10.52
C THR A 95 -11.03 -3.61 9.67
N THR A 96 -11.18 -2.40 9.17
CA THR A 96 -12.32 -1.95 8.37
C THR A 96 -11.88 -1.39 7.01
N ALA A 97 -12.76 -1.48 6.02
CA ALA A 97 -12.50 -0.86 4.72
C ALA A 97 -12.18 0.64 4.89
N PRO A 98 -11.23 1.16 4.09
CA PRO A 98 -10.56 0.56 2.95
C PRO A 98 -9.31 -0.26 3.31
N TYR A 99 -9.13 -0.69 4.58
CA TYR A 99 -8.00 -1.48 5.11
C TYR A 99 -6.68 -0.72 4.99
N THR A 100 -6.63 0.48 5.55
CA THR A 100 -5.48 1.38 5.49
C THR A 100 -4.25 0.76 6.17
N MET A 101 -3.10 0.93 5.55
CA MET A 101 -1.80 0.60 6.14
C MET A 101 -1.11 1.87 6.60
N ASN A 102 -0.42 1.82 7.75
CA ASN A 102 0.40 2.93 8.18
C ASN A 102 1.69 3.05 7.35
N SER A 103 2.38 4.18 7.46
CA SER A 103 3.59 4.47 6.68
C SER A 103 4.73 3.47 6.92
N LYS A 104 4.90 2.93 8.12
CA LYS A 104 5.94 1.94 8.42
C LYS A 104 5.71 0.65 7.65
N VAL A 105 4.45 0.21 7.57
CA VAL A 105 4.06 -0.99 6.82
C VAL A 105 4.27 -0.76 5.32
N TYR A 106 3.75 0.35 4.78
CA TYR A 106 3.86 0.64 3.36
C TYR A 106 5.31 0.83 2.91
N ASN A 107 6.11 1.62 3.63
CA ASN A 107 7.53 1.81 3.30
C ASN A 107 8.32 0.51 3.38
N LYS A 108 7.98 -0.38 4.32
CA LYS A 108 8.60 -1.70 4.41
C LYS A 108 8.17 -2.60 3.24
N LEU A 109 6.91 -2.50 2.79
CA LEU A 109 6.43 -3.22 1.60
C LEU A 109 7.22 -2.80 0.36
N VAL A 110 7.44 -1.49 0.14
CA VAL A 110 8.30 -0.97 -0.94
C VAL A 110 9.70 -1.59 -0.86
N ALA A 111 10.35 -1.49 0.31
CA ALA A 111 11.71 -2.01 0.52
C ALA A 111 11.80 -3.53 0.28
N LEU A 112 10.81 -4.29 0.73
CA LEU A 112 10.75 -5.74 0.55
C LEU A 112 10.53 -6.11 -0.93
N CYS A 113 9.68 -5.38 -1.66
CA CYS A 113 9.50 -5.57 -3.10
C CYS A 113 10.79 -5.31 -3.88
N VAL A 114 11.54 -4.25 -3.52
CA VAL A 114 12.87 -3.96 -4.12
C VAL A 114 13.83 -5.11 -3.88
N ASP A 115 13.93 -5.60 -2.63
CA ASP A 115 14.80 -6.70 -2.26
C ASP A 115 14.43 -7.99 -3.00
N ILE A 116 13.14 -8.34 -3.07
CA ILE A 116 12.64 -9.50 -3.83
C ILE A 116 13.01 -9.38 -5.30
N CYS A 117 12.76 -8.23 -5.92
CA CYS A 117 13.11 -7.99 -7.33
C CYS A 117 14.61 -8.20 -7.55
N LYS A 118 15.47 -7.56 -6.77
CA LYS A 118 16.93 -7.67 -6.90
C LYS A 118 17.43 -9.10 -6.77
N ARG A 119 16.96 -9.83 -5.74
CA ARG A 119 17.39 -11.23 -5.49
C ARG A 119 16.92 -12.20 -6.57
N ASN A 120 15.84 -11.87 -7.28
CA ASN A 120 15.30 -12.66 -8.39
C ASN A 120 15.75 -12.13 -9.78
N GLY A 121 16.76 -11.24 -9.84
CA GLY A 121 17.30 -10.70 -11.08
C GLY A 121 16.30 -9.81 -11.85
N LYS A 122 15.35 -9.20 -11.15
CA LYS A 122 14.33 -8.34 -11.76
C LYS A 122 14.72 -6.88 -11.64
N THR A 123 14.63 -6.17 -12.74
CA THR A 123 14.98 -4.75 -12.88
C THR A 123 13.74 -3.86 -13.01
N LYS A 124 12.55 -4.47 -13.10
CA LYS A 124 11.30 -3.75 -13.28
C LYS A 124 10.14 -4.46 -12.60
N LEU A 125 9.34 -3.71 -11.83
CA LEU A 125 8.07 -4.14 -11.28
C LEU A 125 6.93 -3.52 -12.09
N LEU A 126 5.98 -4.35 -12.55
CA LEU A 126 4.87 -3.94 -13.41
C LEU A 126 3.54 -4.00 -12.65
N TRP A 127 2.71 -2.99 -12.85
CA TRP A 127 1.31 -2.97 -12.46
C TRP A 127 0.45 -2.55 -13.64
N PHE A 128 -0.49 -3.38 -14.06
CA PHE A 128 -1.38 -3.07 -15.19
C PHE A 128 -2.75 -2.55 -14.76
N GLY A 129 -3.13 -2.72 -13.48
CA GLY A 129 -4.44 -2.30 -12.98
C GLY A 129 -5.64 -3.04 -13.59
N ASN A 130 -5.38 -4.11 -14.32
CA ASN A 130 -6.40 -4.87 -15.05
C ASN A 130 -6.07 -6.36 -14.95
N GLU A 131 -7.06 -7.16 -14.53
CA GLU A 131 -6.92 -8.60 -14.30
C GLU A 131 -6.54 -9.36 -15.57
N ASP A 132 -7.36 -9.25 -16.61
CA ASP A 132 -7.16 -10.00 -17.86
C ASP A 132 -5.81 -9.69 -18.49
N LYS A 133 -5.44 -8.41 -18.55
CA LYS A 133 -4.14 -7.98 -19.05
C LYS A 133 -3.00 -8.57 -18.22
N THR A 134 -3.13 -8.58 -16.90
CA THR A 134 -2.08 -9.06 -15.99
C THR A 134 -1.91 -10.57 -16.06
N LEU A 135 -3.01 -11.31 -16.04
CA LEU A 135 -2.97 -12.78 -15.99
C LEU A 135 -2.53 -13.39 -17.33
N ASN A 136 -2.86 -12.73 -18.43
CA ASN A 136 -2.42 -13.13 -19.79
C ASN A 136 -1.04 -12.60 -20.16
N TYR A 137 -0.39 -11.78 -19.32
CA TYR A 137 0.94 -11.27 -19.59
C TYR A 137 2.02 -12.29 -19.27
N SER A 138 2.95 -12.47 -20.19
CA SER A 138 4.18 -13.28 -20.00
C SER A 138 5.34 -12.36 -19.65
N PRO A 139 5.77 -12.29 -18.37
CA PRO A 139 6.86 -11.41 -17.96
C PRO A 139 8.18 -11.76 -18.65
N LYS A 140 8.90 -10.75 -19.12
CA LYS A 140 10.27 -10.91 -19.64
C LYS A 140 11.23 -11.23 -18.48
N SER A 141 12.43 -11.68 -18.79
CA SER A 141 13.38 -12.15 -17.77
C SER A 141 13.66 -11.12 -16.67
N GLY A 142 13.75 -9.83 -16.98
CA GLY A 142 13.97 -8.73 -16.05
C GLY A 142 12.69 -8.16 -15.40
N GLU A 143 11.52 -8.72 -15.65
CA GLU A 143 10.24 -8.17 -15.18
C GLU A 143 9.65 -9.00 -14.04
N MET A 144 9.06 -8.30 -13.07
CA MET A 144 8.23 -8.80 -12.00
C MET A 144 6.85 -8.17 -12.12
N VAL A 145 5.77 -8.91 -11.85
CA VAL A 145 4.41 -8.41 -12.02
C VAL A 145 3.66 -8.45 -10.68
N LEU A 146 2.97 -7.36 -10.35
CA LEU A 146 2.04 -7.33 -9.22
C LEU A 146 0.74 -8.03 -9.59
N THR A 147 0.27 -8.90 -8.69
CA THR A 147 -1.05 -9.53 -8.72
C THR A 147 -1.75 -9.31 -7.39
N VAL A 148 -3.05 -9.54 -7.32
CA VAL A 148 -3.85 -9.31 -6.10
C VAL A 148 -4.83 -10.45 -5.85
N HIS A 149 -5.10 -10.74 -4.58
CA HIS A 149 -5.96 -11.85 -4.15
C HIS A 149 -7.39 -11.77 -4.75
N ARG A 150 -7.96 -10.57 -4.84
CA ARG A 150 -9.32 -10.35 -5.37
C ARG A 150 -9.54 -10.80 -6.81
N TRP A 151 -8.47 -11.05 -7.56
CA TRP A 151 -8.55 -11.61 -8.91
C TRP A 151 -8.68 -13.13 -8.95
N PHE A 152 -8.44 -13.80 -7.82
CA PHE A 152 -8.45 -15.27 -7.74
C PHE A 152 -9.58 -15.81 -6.86
N ALA A 153 -10.19 -14.96 -6.05
CA ALA A 153 -11.28 -15.34 -5.15
C ALA A 153 -12.15 -14.11 -4.84
N ASN A 154 -13.39 -14.36 -4.41
CA ASN A 154 -14.30 -13.29 -3.95
C ASN A 154 -13.83 -12.73 -2.60
N LYS A 155 -12.81 -11.90 -2.63
CA LYS A 155 -12.17 -11.27 -1.48
C LYS A 155 -11.96 -9.77 -1.73
N SER A 156 -12.02 -8.96 -0.66
CA SER A 156 -11.68 -7.53 -0.74
C SER A 156 -10.15 -7.27 -0.71
N CYS A 157 -9.35 -8.28 -0.34
CA CYS A 157 -7.89 -8.17 -0.29
C CYS A 157 -7.29 -7.77 -1.66
N PRO A 158 -6.33 -6.84 -1.72
CA PRO A 158 -5.55 -6.25 -0.62
C PRO A 158 -6.17 -5.01 0.03
N GLY A 159 -7.46 -4.78 -0.12
CA GLY A 159 -8.17 -3.57 0.28
C GLY A 159 -8.03 -2.45 -0.74
N ASP A 160 -9.01 -1.55 -0.79
CA ASP A 160 -9.01 -0.47 -1.78
C ASP A 160 -7.89 0.54 -1.52
N TRP A 161 -7.48 0.69 -0.25
CA TRP A 161 -6.38 1.57 0.07
C TRP A 161 -5.08 1.16 -0.63
N LEU A 162 -4.69 -0.11 -0.55
CA LEU A 162 -3.48 -0.60 -1.22
C LEU A 162 -3.71 -0.79 -2.72
N TYR A 163 -4.87 -1.32 -3.14
CA TYR A 163 -5.18 -1.53 -4.54
C TYR A 163 -4.99 -0.25 -5.38
N ASN A 164 -5.51 0.88 -4.88
CA ASN A 164 -5.39 2.18 -5.55
C ASN A 164 -3.96 2.76 -5.52
N ARG A 165 -3.05 2.16 -4.74
CA ARG A 165 -1.64 2.58 -4.61
C ARG A 165 -0.64 1.63 -5.29
N LEU A 166 -1.09 0.53 -5.88
CA LEU A 166 -0.18 -0.45 -6.50
C LEU A 166 0.59 0.13 -7.68
N GLY A 167 0.03 1.11 -8.40
CA GLY A 167 0.77 1.88 -9.40
C GLY A 167 1.92 2.67 -8.79
N ASN A 168 1.64 3.42 -7.72
CA ASN A 168 2.66 4.17 -6.99
C ASN A 168 3.72 3.23 -6.38
N LEU A 169 3.29 2.11 -5.79
CA LEU A 169 4.20 1.07 -5.29
C LEU A 169 5.17 0.59 -6.38
N ALA A 170 4.66 0.30 -7.57
CA ALA A 170 5.49 -0.11 -8.70
C ALA A 170 6.48 0.98 -9.12
N ASP A 171 6.04 2.24 -9.16
CA ASP A 171 6.88 3.39 -9.52
C ASP A 171 7.99 3.63 -8.49
N GLU A 172 7.68 3.58 -7.19
CA GLU A 172 8.64 3.72 -6.09
C GLU A 172 9.68 2.59 -6.10
N VAL A 173 9.26 1.35 -6.32
CA VAL A 173 10.16 0.20 -6.47
C VAL A 173 11.07 0.36 -7.69
N ASN A 174 10.52 0.77 -8.84
CA ASN A 174 11.27 0.96 -10.07
C ASN A 174 12.30 2.09 -9.96
N ALA A 175 12.00 3.17 -9.27
CA ALA A 175 12.94 4.23 -8.99
C ALA A 175 14.17 3.69 -8.24
N GLN A 176 13.97 2.85 -7.21
CA GLN A 176 15.05 2.24 -6.44
C GLN A 176 15.80 1.13 -7.21
N LEU A 177 15.14 0.40 -8.10
CA LEU A 177 15.77 -0.62 -8.95
C LEU A 177 16.68 0.01 -10.00
N SER A 178 16.33 1.18 -10.54
CA SER A 178 17.13 1.89 -11.55
C SER A 178 18.38 2.59 -11.01
N GLY A 179 18.67 2.44 -9.72
CA GLY A 179 19.81 3.13 -9.08
C GLY A 179 19.62 4.65 -9.00
N LYS A 180 18.48 5.16 -9.36
CA LYS A 180 18.06 6.49 -8.93
C LYS A 180 17.82 6.38 -7.42
N THR A 181 18.89 6.53 -6.65
CA THR A 181 18.77 6.81 -5.22
C THR A 181 17.92 8.09 -5.15
N THR A 182 16.64 7.91 -4.99
CA THR A 182 15.91 8.94 -4.29
C THR A 182 16.57 8.98 -2.93
N ASN A 183 17.25 10.04 -2.61
CA ASN A 183 17.54 10.42 -1.23
C ASN A 183 16.18 10.66 -0.59
N THR A 184 15.50 9.56 -0.22
CA THR A 184 14.05 9.49 -0.02
C THR A 184 13.60 10.03 1.31
N GLU A 185 14.49 10.41 2.22
CA GLU A 185 14.06 11.01 3.47
C GLU A 185 14.00 12.55 3.45
N GLU A 186 14.78 13.24 2.61
CA GLU A 186 14.73 14.71 2.52
C GLU A 186 13.99 15.25 1.29
N GLU A 187 14.02 14.57 0.14
CA GLU A 187 13.39 15.08 -1.10
C GLU A 187 11.88 14.81 -1.20
N GLU A 188 11.35 13.84 -0.47
CA GLU A 188 9.91 13.52 -0.46
C GLU A 188 9.15 14.13 0.72
N MET A 189 9.81 14.84 1.62
CA MET A 189 9.10 15.51 2.71
C MET A 189 8.19 16.62 2.18
N ILE A 190 6.91 16.51 2.46
CA ILE A 190 5.91 17.56 2.22
C ILE A 190 6.11 18.63 3.30
N LYS A 191 7.01 19.56 3.05
CA LYS A 191 7.36 20.64 3.98
C LYS A 191 7.47 21.98 3.24
N TYR A 192 7.39 23.07 3.98
CA TYR A 192 7.61 24.40 3.43
C TYR A 192 8.95 24.48 2.69
N GLY A 193 8.93 25.03 1.47
CA GLY A 193 10.09 25.11 0.57
C GLY A 193 10.34 23.84 -0.28
N ALA A 194 9.61 22.74 -0.05
CA ALA A 194 9.76 21.53 -0.88
C ALA A 194 9.24 21.76 -2.31
N HIS A 195 9.91 21.12 -3.28
CA HIS A 195 9.54 21.10 -4.70
C HIS A 195 9.63 19.68 -5.23
N ASN A 196 8.58 18.86 -5.00
CA ASN A 196 8.58 17.42 -5.34
C ASN A 196 7.20 16.91 -5.73
N THR A 197 7.16 15.68 -6.24
CA THR A 197 5.94 15.02 -6.69
C THR A 197 4.97 14.72 -5.54
N ALA A 198 5.48 14.42 -4.34
CA ALA A 198 4.66 14.20 -3.15
C ALA A 198 3.92 15.49 -2.75
N THR A 199 4.58 16.65 -2.82
CA THR A 199 3.95 17.95 -2.61
C THR A 199 2.85 18.23 -3.63
N LEU A 200 3.08 17.91 -4.91
CA LEU A 200 2.05 18.06 -5.95
C LEU A 200 0.84 17.15 -5.67
N ALA A 201 1.07 15.89 -5.33
CA ALA A 201 0.00 14.95 -5.00
C ALA A 201 -0.81 15.41 -3.77
N PHE A 202 -0.14 15.90 -2.74
CA PHE A 202 -0.76 16.45 -1.55
C PHE A 202 -1.58 17.72 -1.84
N LYS A 203 -1.06 18.63 -2.69
CA LYS A 203 -1.79 19.85 -3.08
C LYS A 203 -3.08 19.54 -3.84
N LYS A 204 -3.16 18.45 -4.61
CA LYS A 204 -4.41 17.99 -5.21
C LYS A 204 -5.50 17.69 -4.18
N GLN A 205 -5.13 17.15 -3.01
CA GLN A 205 -6.06 16.96 -1.91
C GLN A 205 -6.53 18.29 -1.31
N LEU A 206 -5.63 19.27 -1.15
CA LEU A 206 -6.00 20.62 -0.71
C LEU A 206 -6.91 21.33 -1.73
N ILE A 207 -6.68 21.14 -3.02
CA ILE A 207 -7.57 21.64 -4.08
C ILE A 207 -8.97 21.01 -3.94
N THR A 208 -9.04 19.72 -3.64
CA THR A 208 -10.31 19.05 -3.37
C THR A 208 -11.04 19.67 -2.18
N LEU A 209 -10.34 19.90 -1.05
CA LEU A 209 -10.91 20.58 0.12
C LEU A 209 -11.38 22.01 -0.18
N TYR A 210 -10.64 22.75 -1.02
CA TYR A 210 -11.05 24.07 -1.48
C TYR A 210 -12.33 24.00 -2.31
N ASN A 211 -12.42 23.08 -3.27
CA ASN A 211 -13.61 22.89 -4.10
C ASN A 211 -14.83 22.45 -3.26
N MET A 212 -14.60 21.71 -2.18
CA MET A 212 -15.63 21.32 -1.19
C MET A 212 -15.98 22.47 -0.22
N ARG A 213 -15.32 23.63 -0.30
CA ARG A 213 -15.48 24.80 0.58
C ARG A 213 -15.15 24.51 2.05
N ILE A 214 -14.31 23.51 2.31
CA ILE A 214 -13.81 23.17 3.65
C ILE A 214 -12.68 24.11 4.04
N ILE A 215 -11.83 24.47 3.09
CA ILE A 215 -10.79 25.50 3.25
C ILE A 215 -11.05 26.69 2.32
N LYS A 216 -10.51 27.85 2.67
CA LYS A 216 -10.71 29.11 1.92
C LYS A 216 -9.55 29.42 0.97
N THR A 217 -8.35 28.92 1.27
CA THR A 217 -7.15 29.18 0.49
C THR A 217 -7.09 28.26 -0.72
N LYS A 218 -7.14 28.83 -1.93
CA LYS A 218 -6.88 28.11 -3.18
C LYS A 218 -5.37 27.94 -3.34
N VAL A 219 -4.90 26.71 -3.56
CA VAL A 219 -3.52 26.44 -3.92
C VAL A 219 -3.39 26.22 -5.43
N ASP A 220 -2.22 26.50 -5.98
CA ASP A 220 -1.90 26.22 -7.37
C ASP A 220 -1.63 24.71 -7.59
N ASN A 221 -1.58 24.27 -8.84
CA ASN A 221 -1.30 22.89 -9.22
C ASN A 221 0.20 22.72 -9.59
N SER A 222 1.10 23.28 -8.79
CA SER A 222 2.55 23.11 -8.92
C SER A 222 3.10 22.16 -7.86
N ASN A 223 4.35 21.73 -8.01
CA ASN A 223 5.03 20.87 -7.05
C ASN A 223 5.66 21.64 -5.87
N GLY A 224 5.50 22.97 -5.79
CA GLY A 224 6.10 23.81 -4.75
C GLY A 224 5.20 23.97 -3.52
N PHE A 225 5.78 23.83 -2.33
CA PHE A 225 5.13 24.13 -1.04
C PHE A 225 5.53 25.52 -0.57
N GLY A 226 4.77 26.53 -0.94
CA GLY A 226 4.96 27.92 -0.51
C GLY A 226 3.93 28.36 0.54
N ASP A 227 3.87 29.68 0.79
CA ASP A 227 2.97 30.31 1.78
C ASP A 227 1.50 29.97 1.58
N GLY A 228 1.02 29.92 0.33
CA GLY A 228 -0.35 29.53 0.01
C GLY A 228 -0.66 28.09 0.45
N THR A 229 0.27 27.17 0.21
CA THR A 229 0.14 25.78 0.65
C THR A 229 0.17 25.68 2.16
N LEU A 230 1.09 26.38 2.83
CA LEU A 230 1.19 26.40 4.29
C LEU A 230 -0.11 26.92 4.94
N LYS A 231 -0.69 27.98 4.38
CA LYS A 231 -1.96 28.54 4.84
C LYS A 231 -3.11 27.52 4.67
N ALA A 232 -3.19 26.88 3.51
CA ALA A 232 -4.21 25.86 3.23
C ALA A 232 -4.08 24.65 4.16
N VAL A 233 -2.86 24.20 4.47
CA VAL A 233 -2.60 23.12 5.46
C VAL A 233 -3.12 23.52 6.84
N LYS A 234 -2.81 24.72 7.30
CA LYS A 234 -3.29 25.21 8.61
C LYS A 234 -4.82 25.31 8.66
N GLU A 235 -5.46 25.69 7.55
CA GLU A 235 -6.93 25.71 7.45
C GLU A 235 -7.50 24.28 7.52
N ALA A 236 -6.91 23.32 6.81
CA ALA A 236 -7.33 21.92 6.85
C ALA A 236 -7.15 21.29 8.26
N GLN A 237 -6.03 21.60 8.92
CA GLN A 237 -5.78 21.17 10.31
C GLN A 237 -6.84 21.73 11.28
N ARG A 238 -7.24 23.00 11.14
CA ARG A 238 -8.34 23.58 11.93
C ARG A 238 -9.67 22.93 11.64
N ALA A 239 -9.98 22.70 10.35
CA ALA A 239 -11.22 22.03 9.95
C ALA A 239 -11.31 20.60 10.50
N GLY A 240 -10.18 19.92 10.61
CA GLY A 240 -10.08 18.59 11.23
C GLY A 240 -9.85 18.58 12.73
N ASN A 241 -9.96 19.75 13.40
CA ASN A 241 -9.81 19.88 14.84
C ASN A 241 -8.48 19.34 15.42
N ILE A 242 -7.38 19.59 14.69
CA ILE A 242 -6.02 19.31 15.15
C ILE A 242 -5.18 20.59 15.22
N THR A 243 -4.02 20.52 15.86
CA THR A 243 -3.10 21.65 15.99
C THR A 243 -2.70 22.20 14.63
N ALA A 244 -3.03 23.47 14.36
CA ALA A 244 -2.78 24.15 13.07
C ALA A 244 -1.35 24.70 12.99
N ASN A 245 -0.35 23.83 13.02
CA ASN A 245 1.07 24.17 12.96
C ASN A 245 1.64 24.25 11.52
N GLY A 246 0.90 23.73 10.52
CA GLY A 246 1.34 23.69 9.13
C GLY A 246 2.28 22.53 8.80
N VAL A 247 2.55 21.64 9.74
CA VAL A 247 3.37 20.44 9.53
C VAL A 247 2.51 19.35 8.88
N VAL A 248 2.98 18.84 7.74
CA VAL A 248 2.33 17.73 7.05
C VAL A 248 2.95 16.42 7.56
N ASN A 249 2.33 15.87 8.58
CA ASN A 249 2.64 14.56 9.14
C ASN A 249 1.47 13.59 8.90
N GLU A 250 1.64 12.34 9.31
CA GLU A 250 0.61 11.30 9.16
C GLU A 250 -0.76 11.75 9.71
N LYS A 251 -0.79 12.41 10.87
CA LYS A 251 -2.03 12.94 11.48
C LYS A 251 -2.70 13.98 10.58
N THR A 252 -1.92 14.86 9.94
CA THR A 252 -2.44 15.86 8.99
C THR A 252 -2.99 15.20 7.73
N VAL A 253 -2.28 14.22 7.18
CA VAL A 253 -2.71 13.48 5.99
C VAL A 253 -4.01 12.72 6.27
N ASN A 254 -4.09 12.02 7.40
CA ASN A 254 -5.29 11.27 7.81
C ASN A 254 -6.50 12.18 8.01
N VAL A 255 -6.31 13.35 8.64
CA VAL A 255 -7.38 14.34 8.80
C VAL A 255 -7.89 14.84 7.45
N ILE A 256 -7.00 15.18 6.52
CA ILE A 256 -7.39 15.63 5.18
C ILE A 256 -8.17 14.53 4.45
N TYR A 257 -7.71 13.30 4.56
CA TYR A 257 -8.41 12.14 3.99
C TYR A 257 -9.84 12.01 4.55
N HIS A 258 -10.01 12.09 5.86
CA HIS A 258 -11.33 12.03 6.50
C HIS A 258 -12.22 13.22 6.09
N LEU A 259 -11.69 14.43 6.06
CA LEU A 259 -12.44 15.62 5.61
C LEU A 259 -12.98 15.45 4.19
N ILE A 260 -12.20 14.86 3.29
CA ILE A 260 -12.63 14.60 1.91
C ILE A 260 -13.72 13.52 1.87
N ASN A 261 -13.51 12.41 2.55
CA ASN A 261 -14.38 11.23 2.44
C ASN A 261 -15.65 11.36 3.28
N ASP A 262 -15.56 11.86 4.51
CA ASP A 262 -16.72 12.02 5.39
C ASP A 262 -17.67 13.11 4.88
N CYS A 263 -17.15 14.18 4.28
CA CYS A 263 -17.98 15.19 3.63
C CYS A 263 -18.68 14.66 2.37
N ASN A 264 -18.02 13.83 1.58
CA ASN A 264 -18.64 13.17 0.44
C ASN A 264 -19.74 12.21 0.92
N TRP A 265 -19.43 11.37 1.93
CA TRP A 265 -20.41 10.44 2.51
C TRP A 265 -21.62 11.17 3.11
N SER A 266 -21.42 12.31 3.79
CA SER A 266 -22.53 13.11 4.34
C SER A 266 -23.38 13.77 3.24
N LYS A 267 -22.79 14.16 2.11
CA LYS A 267 -23.52 14.65 0.94
C LYS A 267 -24.33 13.54 0.28
N ASP A 268 -23.73 12.38 0.07
CA ASP A 268 -24.42 11.23 -0.53
C ASP A 268 -25.58 10.76 0.34
N LYS A 269 -25.40 10.76 1.67
CA LYS A 269 -26.48 10.44 2.62
C LYS A 269 -27.60 11.49 2.62
N LYS A 270 -27.28 12.78 2.50
CA LYS A 270 -28.28 13.85 2.36
C LYS A 270 -29.04 13.72 1.03
N ILE A 271 -28.36 13.42 -0.06
CA ILE A 271 -28.97 13.19 -1.37
C ILE A 271 -29.87 11.94 -1.34
N ALA A 272 -29.39 10.85 -0.74
CA ALA A 272 -30.17 9.62 -0.58
C ALA A 272 -31.43 9.84 0.28
N ASN A 273 -31.31 10.58 1.39
CA ASN A 273 -32.44 10.91 2.24
C ASN A 273 -33.44 11.87 1.56
N ALA A 274 -32.94 12.85 0.79
CA ALA A 274 -33.80 13.74 0.00
C ALA A 274 -34.56 12.98 -1.09
N LYS A 275 -33.92 12.04 -1.81
CA LYS A 275 -34.57 11.16 -2.76
C LYS A 275 -35.64 10.28 -2.13
N LYS A 276 -35.38 9.77 -0.92
CA LYS A 276 -36.37 8.94 -0.19
C LYS A 276 -37.56 9.74 0.35
N ALA A 277 -37.38 11.04 0.57
CA ALA A 277 -38.47 11.94 1.00
C ALA A 277 -39.34 12.46 -0.17
N LEU A 278 -38.86 12.31 -1.41
CA LEU A 278 -39.53 12.75 -2.62
C LEU A 278 -40.18 11.60 -3.42
N GLY A 279 -39.94 10.36 -3.02
CA GLY A 279 -40.54 9.16 -3.60
C GLY A 279 -41.42 8.43 -2.64
#